data_fd7f769487fb90af1e4b3d5c79a04f7f
#
_entry.id   fd7f769487fb90af1e4b3d5c79a04f7f
#
_cell.length_a   1.000
_cell.length_b   1.000
_cell.length_c   1.000
_cell.angle_alpha   90.00
_cell.angle_beta   90.00
_cell.angle_gamma   90.00
#
_symmetry.space_group_name_H-M   'P 1'
#
loop_
_entity.id
_entity.type
_entity.pdbx_description
1 polymer ?
#
loop_
_entity_poly.entity_id
_entity_poly.type
_entity_poly.pdbx_seq_one_letter_code
_entity_poly.pdbx_strand_id
1 'polypeptide(L)'
;MTKNVWDLSRLSSRKCYLTEKAPSSITTLPEDGIPKHLKGVDPSQEESEKGYDNFAVVENKIQNIDWLYLASSGHKRLNIVFKNSEPVFKWIIP
;
A
#
# COMPACT_ATOMS: atom_id res chain seq x y z
N MET A 1 7.90 -8.90 -11.06
CA MET A 1 7.73 -7.93 -9.94
C MET A 1 6.78 -8.43 -8.87
N THR A 2 5.58 -8.82 -9.22
CA THR A 2 4.57 -9.28 -8.23
C THR A 2 5.05 -10.45 -7.37
N LYS A 3 5.62 -11.49 -7.99
CA LYS A 3 6.11 -12.66 -7.26
C LYS A 3 7.25 -12.32 -6.29
N ASN A 4 8.15 -11.43 -6.69
CA ASN A 4 9.28 -11.02 -5.84
C ASN A 4 8.80 -10.27 -4.59
N VAL A 5 7.82 -9.38 -4.74
CA VAL A 5 7.24 -8.63 -3.62
C VAL A 5 6.50 -9.58 -2.68
N TRP A 6 5.74 -10.53 -3.24
CA TRP A 6 5.07 -11.57 -2.45
C TRP A 6 6.06 -12.40 -1.65
N ASP A 7 7.13 -12.88 -2.28
CA ASP A 7 8.13 -13.74 -1.64
C ASP A 7 8.84 -13.02 -0.47
N LEU A 8 8.99 -11.69 -0.55
CA LEU A 8 9.58 -10.88 0.51
C LEU A 8 8.59 -10.52 1.61
N SER A 9 7.29 -10.73 1.41
CA SER A 9 6.28 -10.40 2.41
C SER A 9 6.31 -11.39 3.58
N ARG A 10 5.96 -10.87 4.78
CA ARG A 10 5.90 -11.71 5.99
C ARG A 10 4.64 -12.58 5.96
N LEU A 11 4.72 -13.77 6.55
CA LEU A 11 3.56 -14.66 6.68
C LEU A 11 2.39 -13.97 7.37
N SER A 12 2.65 -13.19 8.41
CA SER A 12 1.61 -12.43 9.12
C SER A 12 0.86 -11.45 8.21
N SER A 13 1.55 -10.87 7.24
CA SER A 13 0.96 -9.92 6.30
C SER A 13 0.10 -10.60 5.22
N ARG A 14 0.31 -11.88 4.99
CA ARG A 14 -0.41 -12.64 3.96
C ARG A 14 -1.83 -13.03 4.38
N LYS A 15 -2.16 -12.93 5.66
CA LYS A 15 -3.49 -13.28 6.19
C LYS A 15 -4.64 -12.56 5.50
N CYS A 16 -4.45 -11.27 5.19
CA CYS A 16 -5.50 -10.47 4.57
C CYS A 16 -5.88 -10.94 3.16
N TYR A 17 -5.03 -11.78 2.55
CA TYR A 17 -5.30 -12.38 1.23
C TYR A 17 -5.92 -13.79 1.36
N LEU A 18 -6.17 -14.25 2.59
CA LEU A 18 -6.75 -15.57 2.89
C LEU A 18 -8.18 -15.46 3.41
N THR A 19 -8.82 -14.32 3.26
CA THR A 19 -10.18 -14.10 3.76
C THR A 19 -11.18 -15.04 3.07
N GLU A 20 -12.16 -15.51 3.85
CA GLU A 20 -13.19 -16.45 3.37
C GLU A 20 -14.21 -15.79 2.45
N LYS A 21 -14.42 -14.46 2.63
CA LYS A 21 -15.36 -13.68 1.84
C LYS A 21 -14.61 -12.67 1.00
N ALA A 22 -15.17 -12.36 -0.16
CA ALA A 22 -14.62 -11.34 -1.04
C ALA A 22 -14.66 -9.94 -0.39
N PRO A 23 -13.72 -9.03 -0.75
CA PRO A 23 -13.80 -7.64 -0.33
C PRO A 23 -15.17 -7.03 -0.67
N SER A 24 -15.65 -6.15 0.19
CA SER A 24 -16.96 -5.50 0.07
C SER A 24 -18.17 -6.41 0.32
N SER A 25 -17.97 -7.63 0.78
CA SER A 25 -19.07 -8.49 1.23
C SER A 25 -19.79 -7.87 2.42
N ILE A 26 -21.13 -7.98 2.43
CA ILE A 26 -21.96 -7.46 3.52
C ILE A 26 -21.93 -8.44 4.69
N THR A 27 -21.76 -7.91 5.90
CA THR A 27 -21.79 -8.69 7.14
C THR A 27 -22.77 -8.05 8.13
N THR A 28 -23.32 -8.85 9.04
CA THR A 28 -24.23 -8.34 10.06
C THR A 28 -23.51 -7.67 11.23
N LEU A 29 -22.28 -8.08 11.50
CA LEU A 29 -21.43 -7.55 12.57
C LEU A 29 -20.06 -7.22 11.98
N PRO A 30 -19.29 -6.30 12.60
CA PRO A 30 -17.94 -6.02 12.16
C PRO A 30 -17.08 -7.31 12.18
N GLU A 31 -16.44 -7.60 11.06
CA GLU A 31 -15.51 -8.72 10.93
C GLU A 31 -14.41 -8.37 9.91
N ASP A 32 -13.25 -8.99 10.09
CA ASP A 32 -12.11 -8.81 9.17
C ASP A 32 -12.04 -9.90 8.08
N GLY A 33 -12.88 -10.92 8.18
CA GLY A 33 -12.93 -12.03 7.23
C GLY A 33 -11.79 -13.02 7.37
N ILE A 34 -10.85 -12.81 8.31
CA ILE A 34 -9.75 -13.75 8.52
C ILE A 34 -10.28 -15.06 9.07
N PRO A 35 -9.84 -16.23 8.52
CA PRO A 35 -10.26 -17.54 9.05
C PRO A 35 -9.97 -17.66 10.55
N LYS A 36 -10.90 -18.30 11.29
CA LYS A 36 -10.80 -18.41 12.75
C LYS A 36 -9.49 -19.03 13.21
N HIS A 37 -9.00 -20.05 12.50
CA HIS A 37 -7.76 -20.75 12.87
C HIS A 37 -6.50 -19.89 12.68
N LEU A 38 -6.60 -18.76 11.99
CA LEU A 38 -5.48 -17.81 11.77
C LEU A 38 -5.56 -16.59 12.68
N LYS A 39 -6.57 -16.50 13.55
CA LYS A 39 -6.66 -15.37 14.48
C LYS A 39 -5.57 -15.49 15.56
N GLY A 40 -4.70 -14.47 15.61
CA GLY A 40 -3.60 -14.43 16.56
C GLY A 40 -2.42 -15.34 16.24
N VAL A 41 -2.44 -16.04 15.11
CA VAL A 41 -1.34 -16.90 14.66
C VAL A 41 -1.02 -16.64 13.20
N ASP A 42 0.22 -16.90 12.81
CA ASP A 42 0.63 -16.77 11.41
C ASP A 42 0.26 -18.04 10.63
N PRO A 43 -0.11 -17.90 9.34
CA PRO A 43 -0.29 -19.07 8.49
C PRO A 43 1.05 -19.78 8.27
N SER A 44 0.99 -21.06 7.91
CA SER A 44 2.17 -21.76 7.40
C SER A 44 2.56 -21.19 6.04
N GLN A 45 3.79 -21.45 5.60
CA GLN A 45 4.24 -21.04 4.26
C GLN A 45 3.30 -21.59 3.18
N GLU A 46 2.96 -22.87 3.27
CA GLU A 46 2.07 -23.54 2.31
C GLU A 46 0.67 -22.92 2.29
N GLU A 47 0.05 -22.73 3.45
CA GLU A 47 -1.28 -22.12 3.53
C GLU A 47 -1.26 -20.67 3.01
N SER A 48 -0.20 -19.91 3.32
CA SER A 48 -0.08 -18.52 2.90
C SER A 48 -0.07 -18.37 1.39
N GLU A 49 0.48 -19.33 0.66
CA GLU A 49 0.57 -19.28 -0.80
C GLU A 49 -0.80 -19.29 -1.49
N LYS A 50 -1.84 -19.79 -0.81
CA LYS A 50 -3.21 -19.73 -1.34
C LYS A 50 -3.72 -18.31 -1.54
N GLY A 51 -3.14 -17.35 -0.83
CA GLY A 51 -3.49 -15.93 -0.95
C GLY A 51 -2.84 -15.22 -2.13
N TYR A 52 -1.87 -15.83 -2.79
CA TYR A 52 -1.13 -15.18 -3.88
C TYR A 52 -2.04 -14.69 -5.02
N ASP A 53 -3.06 -15.45 -5.36
CA ASP A 53 -4.00 -15.07 -6.43
C ASP A 53 -4.81 -13.81 -6.13
N ASN A 54 -4.88 -13.44 -4.85
CA ASN A 54 -5.59 -12.25 -4.39
C ASN A 54 -4.64 -11.06 -4.18
N PHE A 55 -3.37 -11.22 -4.48
CA PHE A 55 -2.33 -10.21 -4.26
C PHE A 55 -2.03 -9.46 -5.54
N ALA A 56 -1.90 -8.14 -5.42
CA ALA A 56 -1.48 -7.28 -6.53
C ALA A 56 -0.50 -6.23 -6.03
N VAL A 57 0.38 -5.80 -6.92
CA VAL A 57 1.32 -4.70 -6.67
C VAL A 57 0.93 -3.54 -7.56
N VAL A 58 0.78 -2.36 -6.96
CA VAL A 58 0.58 -1.12 -7.71
C VAL A 58 1.85 -0.29 -7.57
N GLU A 59 2.50 -0.02 -8.68
CA GLU A 59 3.70 0.82 -8.73
C GLU A 59 3.32 2.20 -9.26
N ASN A 60 3.61 3.23 -8.47
CA ASN A 60 3.38 4.61 -8.85
C ASN A 60 4.72 5.30 -9.05
N LYS A 61 4.98 5.79 -10.26
CA LYS A 61 6.17 6.57 -10.55
C LYS A 61 5.83 8.05 -10.44
N ILE A 62 6.36 8.69 -9.41
CA ILE A 62 6.14 10.13 -9.19
C ILE A 62 6.99 10.90 -10.20
N GLN A 63 6.34 11.79 -10.97
CA GLN A 63 7.00 12.64 -11.95
C GLN A 63 7.06 14.10 -11.55
N ASN A 64 6.11 14.54 -10.70
CA ASN A 64 6.00 15.91 -10.27
C ASN A 64 5.42 15.96 -8.86
N ILE A 65 5.97 16.82 -8.01
CA ILE A 65 5.45 17.10 -6.68
C ILE A 65 5.22 18.60 -6.57
N ASP A 66 4.02 19.00 -6.19
CA ASP A 66 3.69 20.38 -5.83
C ASP A 66 3.53 20.43 -4.31
N TRP A 67 4.52 21.02 -3.65
CA TRP A 67 4.56 21.14 -2.21
C TRP A 67 4.10 22.53 -1.78
N LEU A 68 3.13 22.60 -0.88
CA LEU A 68 2.58 23.86 -0.37
C LEU A 68 2.64 23.84 1.17
N TYR A 69 3.36 24.82 1.71
CA TYR A 69 3.43 25.07 3.14
C TYR A 69 2.59 26.30 3.49
N LEU A 70 1.59 26.10 4.36
CA LEU A 70 0.68 27.15 4.79
C LEU A 70 1.05 27.63 6.19
N ALA A 71 1.41 28.90 6.31
CA ALA A 71 1.76 29.51 7.59
C ALA A 71 1.22 30.94 7.65
N SER A 72 0.84 31.38 8.84
CA SER A 72 0.41 32.78 9.06
C SER A 72 1.51 33.79 8.79
N SER A 73 2.76 33.37 8.92
CA SER A 73 3.96 34.20 8.63
C SER A 73 4.29 34.30 7.13
N GLY A 74 3.57 33.61 6.28
CA GLY A 74 3.77 33.56 4.84
C GLY A 74 3.75 32.12 4.32
N HIS A 75 3.13 31.94 3.16
CA HIS A 75 3.09 30.63 2.50
C HIS A 75 4.33 30.42 1.65
N LYS A 76 4.67 29.15 1.43
CA LYS A 76 5.78 28.76 0.56
C LYS A 76 5.30 27.63 -0.35
N ARG A 77 5.72 27.67 -1.60
CA ARG A 77 5.36 26.65 -2.58
C ARG A 77 6.59 26.24 -3.39
N LEU A 78 6.77 24.93 -3.51
CA LEU A 78 7.90 24.35 -4.22
C LEU A 78 7.38 23.36 -5.26
N ASN A 79 7.81 23.51 -6.49
CA ASN A 79 7.57 22.53 -7.53
C ASN A 79 8.82 21.68 -7.74
N ILE A 80 8.65 20.37 -7.72
CA ILE A 80 9.73 19.41 -7.92
C ILE A 80 9.36 18.55 -9.11
N VAL A 81 10.16 18.61 -10.18
CA VAL A 81 9.99 17.79 -11.37
C VAL A 81 11.15 16.81 -11.47
N PHE A 82 10.84 15.53 -11.66
CA PHE A 82 11.87 14.52 -11.85
C PHE A 82 12.17 14.37 -13.34
N LYS A 83 13.42 14.66 -13.71
CA LYS A 83 13.95 14.48 -15.07
C LYS A 83 15.04 13.43 -15.02
N ASN A 84 14.86 12.31 -15.75
CA ASN A 84 15.79 11.18 -15.70
C ASN A 84 16.09 10.73 -14.27
N SER A 85 15.05 10.64 -13.45
CA SER A 85 15.12 10.28 -12.02
C SER A 85 15.87 11.28 -11.13
N GLU A 86 16.21 12.47 -11.66
CA GLU A 86 16.85 13.54 -10.90
C GLU A 86 15.83 14.64 -10.58
N PRO A 87 15.77 15.12 -9.32
CA PRO A 87 14.85 16.18 -8.94
C PRO A 87 15.33 17.54 -9.42
N VAL A 88 14.41 18.32 -9.98
CA VAL A 88 14.64 19.73 -10.34
C VAL A 88 13.69 20.58 -9.52
N PHE A 89 14.22 21.50 -8.72
CA PHE A 89 13.47 22.30 -7.75
C PHE A 89 13.22 23.70 -8.29
N LYS A 90 11.99 24.20 -8.12
CA LYS A 90 11.64 25.59 -8.43
C LYS A 90 10.73 26.14 -7.34
N TRP A 91 11.15 27.21 -6.70
CA TRP A 91 10.25 27.98 -5.85
C TRP A 91 9.26 28.73 -6.72
N ILE A 92 7.99 28.65 -6.39
CA ILE A 92 6.92 29.34 -7.10
C ILE A 92 6.03 30.07 -6.10
N ILE A 93 5.32 31.08 -6.59
CA ILE A 93 4.37 31.81 -5.75
C ILE A 93 3.19 30.90 -5.41
N PRO A 94 2.78 30.88 -4.14
CA PRO A 94 1.65 30.07 -3.69
C PRO A 94 0.33 30.42 -4.38
#